data_6b2ea322619cd7ca74487e4a694cf581
#
_entry.id   6b2ea322619cd7ca74487e4a694cf581
#
_cell.length_a   1.000
_cell.length_b   1.000
_cell.length_c   1.000
_cell.angle_alpha   90.00
_cell.angle_beta   90.00
_cell.angle_gamma   90.00
#
_symmetry.space_group_name_H-M   'P 1'
#
loop_
_entity.id
_entity.type
_entity.pdbx_description
1 polymer ?
#
loop_
_entity_poly.entity_id
_entity_poly.type
_entity_poly.pdbx_seq_one_letter_code
_entity_poly.pdbx_strand_id
1 'polypeptide(L)'
;LYNEELRQHANKKCEDFFRSSEFDKLDLKRYTNDGEYAKQFSYGAGWYKLWYIWQRLDDTYGNTWYARWKHIQYTRWKNDPMRLLTWEEMIEDMSLATGHDLFPFFISLNTGLERREMGEVIYEGKKVKLSGAVIPIIEPGNVCLNPIENYKTIKFE
;
A
#
# COMPACT_ATOMS: atom_id res chain seq x y z
N LEU A 1 -0.43 -23.90 -13.66
CA LEU A 1 -1.19 -23.50 -14.85
C LEU A 1 -2.06 -22.31 -14.46
N TYR A 2 -1.64 -21.16 -14.93
CA TYR A 2 -2.37 -19.91 -14.70
C TYR A 2 -3.59 -19.92 -15.64
N ASN A 3 -4.78 -19.89 -15.05
CA ASN A 3 -5.99 -19.86 -15.85
C ASN A 3 -6.26 -18.42 -16.32
N GLU A 4 -6.13 -18.19 -17.62
CA GLU A 4 -6.34 -16.90 -18.26
C GLU A 4 -7.74 -16.32 -18.00
N GLU A 5 -8.76 -17.18 -17.95
CA GLU A 5 -10.13 -16.75 -17.65
C GLU A 5 -10.29 -16.20 -16.24
N LEU A 6 -9.61 -16.81 -15.24
CA LEU A 6 -9.61 -16.30 -13.87
C LEU A 6 -8.89 -14.95 -13.78
N ARG A 7 -7.81 -14.78 -14.54
CA ARG A 7 -7.08 -13.52 -14.62
C ARG A 7 -7.96 -12.40 -15.21
N GLN A 8 -8.62 -12.68 -16.32
CA GLN A 8 -9.52 -11.71 -16.97
C GLN A 8 -10.69 -11.34 -16.07
N HIS A 9 -11.26 -12.33 -15.35
CA HIS A 9 -12.33 -12.07 -14.40
C HIS A 9 -11.89 -11.22 -13.22
N ALA A 10 -10.70 -11.48 -12.66
CA ALA A 10 -10.14 -10.69 -11.57
C ALA A 10 -9.82 -9.25 -12.01
N ASN A 11 -9.26 -9.08 -13.21
CA ASN A 11 -8.97 -7.77 -13.79
C ASN A 11 -10.26 -6.96 -14.00
N LYS A 12 -11.30 -7.59 -14.54
CA LYS A 12 -12.59 -6.92 -14.74
C LYS A 12 -13.19 -6.44 -13.41
N LYS A 13 -13.19 -7.27 -12.38
CA LYS A 13 -13.69 -6.88 -11.05
C LYS A 13 -12.88 -5.72 -10.45
N CYS A 14 -11.57 -5.75 -10.62
CA CYS A 14 -10.67 -4.68 -10.20
C CYS A 14 -11.01 -3.37 -10.92
N GLU A 15 -11.18 -3.38 -12.23
CA GLU A 15 -11.58 -2.21 -13.02
C GLU A 15 -12.96 -1.68 -12.61
N ASP A 16 -13.94 -2.57 -12.44
CA ASP A 16 -15.29 -2.19 -12.01
C ASP A 16 -15.27 -1.51 -10.65
N PHE A 17 -14.45 -2.01 -9.71
CA PHE A 17 -14.26 -1.38 -8.41
C PHE A 17 -13.65 0.03 -8.52
N PHE A 18 -12.59 0.22 -9.32
CA PHE A 18 -11.96 1.51 -9.48
C PHE A 18 -12.85 2.56 -10.18
N ARG A 19 -13.74 2.10 -11.06
CA ARG A 19 -14.73 2.97 -11.71
C ARG A 19 -15.95 3.25 -10.84
N SER A 20 -16.12 2.49 -9.77
CA SER A 20 -17.20 2.69 -8.82
C SER A 20 -16.86 3.77 -7.79
N SER A 21 -17.87 4.32 -7.17
CA SER A 21 -17.68 5.25 -6.04
C SER A 21 -17.16 4.56 -4.77
N GLU A 22 -17.01 3.23 -4.78
CA GLU A 22 -16.53 2.46 -3.63
C GLU A 22 -15.06 2.75 -3.32
N PHE A 23 -14.25 3.00 -4.35
CA PHE A 23 -12.82 3.29 -4.17
C PHE A 23 -12.59 4.49 -3.25
N ASP A 24 -13.29 5.60 -3.51
CA ASP A 24 -13.14 6.83 -2.72
C ASP A 24 -13.79 6.72 -1.34
N LYS A 25 -14.89 5.98 -1.23
CA LYS A 25 -15.66 5.84 0.01
C LYS A 25 -15.04 4.86 0.99
N LEU A 26 -14.27 3.90 0.51
CA LEU A 26 -13.73 2.84 1.34
C LEU A 26 -12.62 3.38 2.25
N ASP A 27 -12.91 3.46 3.55
CA ASP A 27 -11.91 3.66 4.60
C ASP A 27 -11.19 2.34 4.86
N LEU A 28 -9.93 2.25 4.44
CA LEU A 28 -9.18 1.00 4.45
C LEU A 28 -8.89 0.50 5.87
N LYS A 29 -8.60 1.39 6.82
CA LYS A 29 -8.37 1.05 8.23
C LYS A 29 -9.66 0.50 8.86
N ARG A 30 -10.79 1.15 8.61
CA ARG A 30 -12.08 0.69 9.09
C ARG A 30 -12.50 -0.63 8.45
N TYR A 31 -12.27 -0.78 7.14
CA TYR A 31 -12.58 -2.01 6.40
C TYR A 31 -11.91 -3.25 7.02
N THR A 32 -10.68 -3.11 7.50
CA THR A 32 -9.94 -4.23 8.11
C THR A 32 -10.34 -4.54 9.54
N ASN A 33 -10.96 -3.58 10.25
CA ASN A 33 -11.27 -3.70 11.67
C ASN A 33 -12.76 -3.83 11.97
N ASP A 34 -13.65 -3.52 11.02
CA ASP A 34 -15.10 -3.50 11.18
C ASP A 34 -15.77 -4.35 10.09
N GLY A 35 -16.12 -5.59 10.45
CA GLY A 35 -16.73 -6.52 9.52
C GLY A 35 -18.11 -6.07 9.00
N GLU A 36 -18.89 -5.32 9.78
CA GLU A 36 -20.17 -4.79 9.33
C GLU A 36 -19.99 -3.64 8.33
N TYR A 37 -18.98 -2.82 8.53
CA TYR A 37 -18.59 -1.83 7.53
C TYR A 37 -18.09 -2.48 6.23
N ALA A 38 -17.27 -3.52 6.35
CA ALA A 38 -16.73 -4.23 5.18
C ALA A 38 -17.81 -4.85 4.29
N LYS A 39 -18.93 -5.32 4.87
CA LYS A 39 -20.06 -5.88 4.13
C LYS A 39 -20.79 -4.88 3.22
N GLN A 40 -20.56 -3.57 3.40
CA GLN A 40 -21.17 -2.52 2.57
C GLN A 40 -20.48 -2.36 1.22
N PHE A 41 -19.36 -3.03 1.01
CA PHE A 41 -18.54 -2.94 -0.21
C PHE A 41 -18.51 -4.27 -0.95
N SER A 42 -18.15 -4.20 -2.23
CA SER A 42 -17.94 -5.38 -3.06
C SER A 42 -16.88 -6.31 -2.47
N TYR A 43 -17.05 -7.61 -2.67
CA TYR A 43 -16.08 -8.59 -2.20
C TYR A 43 -14.69 -8.31 -2.76
N GLY A 44 -13.70 -8.22 -1.88
CA GLY A 44 -12.32 -7.92 -2.25
C GLY A 44 -11.97 -6.45 -2.41
N ALA A 45 -12.90 -5.52 -2.17
CA ALA A 45 -12.69 -4.08 -2.33
C ALA A 45 -11.44 -3.56 -1.60
N GLY A 46 -11.19 -4.00 -0.36
CA GLY A 46 -10.00 -3.64 0.40
C GLY A 46 -8.71 -4.10 -0.27
N TRP A 47 -8.70 -5.31 -0.86
CA TRP A 47 -7.55 -5.82 -1.60
C TRP A 47 -7.27 -5.02 -2.86
N TYR A 48 -8.29 -4.63 -3.61
CA TYR A 48 -8.13 -3.81 -4.80
C TYR A 48 -7.56 -2.44 -4.46
N LYS A 49 -8.01 -1.83 -3.36
CA LYS A 49 -7.48 -0.54 -2.89
C LYS A 49 -6.01 -0.66 -2.44
N LEU A 50 -5.65 -1.71 -1.71
CA LEU A 50 -4.26 -2.00 -1.36
C LEU A 50 -3.40 -2.23 -2.60
N TRP A 51 -3.91 -2.95 -3.59
CA TRP A 51 -3.20 -3.19 -4.83
C TRP A 51 -2.90 -1.90 -5.59
N TYR A 52 -3.86 -0.98 -5.68
CA TYR A 52 -3.63 0.35 -6.24
C TYR A 52 -2.49 1.08 -5.51
N ILE A 53 -2.52 1.10 -4.18
CA ILE A 53 -1.50 1.75 -3.35
C ILE A 53 -0.11 1.16 -3.64
N TRP A 54 0.01 -0.16 -3.62
CA TRP A 54 1.28 -0.85 -3.92
C TRP A 54 1.80 -0.53 -5.30
N GLN A 55 0.94 -0.56 -6.31
CA GLN A 55 1.32 -0.22 -7.68
C GLN A 55 1.84 1.22 -7.78
N ARG A 56 1.21 2.18 -7.07
CA ARG A 56 1.68 3.57 -7.04
C ARG A 56 3.05 3.69 -6.40
N LEU A 57 3.30 2.95 -5.34
CA LEU A 57 4.60 2.92 -4.68
C LEU A 57 5.67 2.26 -5.56
N ASP A 58 5.35 1.15 -6.22
CA ASP A 58 6.28 0.48 -7.15
C ASP A 58 6.64 1.38 -8.34
N ASP A 59 5.67 2.05 -8.94
CA ASP A 59 5.89 2.97 -10.05
C ASP A 59 6.74 4.19 -9.67
N THR A 60 6.64 4.62 -8.40
CA THR A 60 7.36 5.80 -7.90
C THR A 60 8.77 5.45 -7.42
N TYR A 61 8.92 4.34 -6.69
CA TYR A 61 10.15 4.00 -5.98
C TYR A 61 10.89 2.78 -6.55
N GLY A 62 10.32 2.10 -7.55
CA GLY A 62 10.80 0.82 -8.01
C GLY A 62 10.54 -0.30 -7.00
N ASN A 63 10.96 -1.51 -7.30
CA ASN A 63 10.64 -2.71 -6.49
C ASN A 63 11.47 -2.85 -5.20
N THR A 64 12.48 -2.01 -5.00
CA THR A 64 13.40 -2.13 -3.85
C THR A 64 12.82 -1.62 -2.53
N TRP A 65 11.82 -0.71 -2.57
CA TRP A 65 11.20 -0.17 -1.37
C TRP A 65 10.55 -1.26 -0.53
N TYR A 66 9.90 -2.24 -1.15
CA TYR A 66 9.24 -3.34 -0.45
C TYR A 66 10.23 -4.21 0.34
N ALA A 67 11.37 -4.54 -0.26
CA ALA A 67 12.43 -5.28 0.41
C ALA A 67 12.99 -4.52 1.63
N ARG A 68 13.21 -3.21 1.48
CA ARG A 68 13.64 -2.34 2.59
C ARG A 68 12.59 -2.28 3.70
N TRP A 69 11.32 -2.10 3.34
CA TRP A 69 10.22 -2.12 4.30
C TRP A 69 10.17 -3.44 5.08
N LYS A 70 10.26 -4.57 4.41
CA LYS A 70 10.31 -5.88 5.07
C LYS A 70 11.51 -6.05 5.99
N HIS A 71 12.65 -5.52 5.60
CA HIS A 71 13.84 -5.51 6.44
C HIS A 71 13.63 -4.68 7.74
N ILE A 72 13.03 -3.50 7.62
CA ILE A 72 12.69 -2.65 8.78
C ILE A 72 11.72 -3.39 9.71
N GLN A 73 10.66 -3.98 9.16
CA GLN A 73 9.70 -4.75 9.94
C GLN A 73 10.35 -5.94 10.66
N TYR A 74 11.23 -6.67 9.97
CA TYR A 74 11.97 -7.79 10.55
C TYR A 74 12.89 -7.35 11.69
N THR A 75 13.60 -6.25 11.52
CA THR A 75 14.47 -5.69 12.55
C THR A 75 13.68 -5.29 13.80
N ARG A 76 12.53 -4.64 13.63
CA ARG A 76 11.65 -4.29 14.75
C ARG A 76 11.08 -5.54 15.43
N TRP A 77 10.62 -6.52 14.65
CA TRP A 77 10.12 -7.79 15.18
C TRP A 77 11.20 -8.56 15.96
N LYS A 78 12.43 -8.58 15.46
CA LYS A 78 13.57 -9.24 16.15
C LYS A 78 13.84 -8.63 17.53
N ASN A 79 13.66 -7.32 17.66
CA ASN A 79 13.85 -6.59 18.91
C ASN A 79 12.65 -6.71 19.86
N ASP A 80 11.44 -6.87 19.33
CA ASP A 80 10.19 -7.05 20.08
C ASP A 80 9.22 -7.99 19.34
N PRO A 81 9.36 -9.32 19.51
CA PRO A 81 8.55 -10.31 18.80
C PRO A 81 7.07 -10.28 19.13
N MET A 82 6.69 -9.66 20.27
CA MET A 82 5.29 -9.58 20.71
C MET A 82 4.60 -8.29 20.27
N ARG A 83 5.31 -7.42 19.59
CA ARG A 83 4.75 -6.14 19.11
C ARG A 83 3.69 -6.36 18.05
N LEU A 84 2.50 -5.82 18.29
CA LEU A 84 1.46 -5.70 17.27
C LEU A 84 1.70 -4.42 16.46
N LEU A 85 1.75 -4.56 15.16
CA LEU A 85 1.94 -3.44 14.24
C LEU A 85 0.60 -2.72 14.03
N THR A 86 0.54 -1.44 14.34
CA THR A 86 -0.59 -0.58 13.96
C THR A 86 -0.49 -0.15 12.50
N TRP A 87 -1.59 0.34 11.91
CA TRP A 87 -1.58 0.91 10.57
C TRP A 87 -0.60 2.09 10.46
N GLU A 88 -0.60 2.97 11.46
CA GLU A 88 0.29 4.13 11.53
C GLU A 88 1.76 3.72 11.56
N GLU A 89 2.12 2.73 12.36
CA GLU A 89 3.49 2.20 12.42
C GLU A 89 3.91 1.53 11.12
N MET A 90 2.97 0.86 10.43
CA MET A 90 3.24 0.29 9.12
C MET A 90 3.59 1.38 8.09
N ILE A 91 2.86 2.50 8.09
CA ILE A 91 3.14 3.62 7.19
C ILE A 91 4.45 4.34 7.57
N GLU A 92 4.79 4.44 8.85
CA GLU A 92 6.11 4.91 9.29
C GLU A 92 7.23 4.06 8.70
N ASP A 93 7.12 2.75 8.80
CA ASP A 93 8.13 1.82 8.28
C ASP A 93 8.24 1.89 6.75
N MET A 94 7.12 2.08 6.06
CA MET A 94 7.11 2.30 4.61
C MET A 94 7.74 3.66 4.25
N SER A 95 7.47 4.70 5.04
CA SER A 95 8.08 6.03 4.86
C SER A 95 9.61 5.97 5.07
N LEU A 96 10.07 5.25 6.09
CA LEU A 96 11.50 4.99 6.29
C LEU A 96 12.13 4.25 5.10
N ALA A 97 11.41 3.25 4.56
CA ALA A 97 11.90 2.45 3.44
C ALA A 97 12.04 3.25 2.13
N THR A 98 11.16 4.23 1.92
CA THR A 98 11.17 5.10 0.73
C THR A 98 11.99 6.38 0.92
N GLY A 99 12.26 6.79 2.17
CA GLY A 99 12.88 8.07 2.50
C GLY A 99 11.94 9.29 2.38
N HIS A 100 10.63 9.04 2.23
CA HIS A 100 9.61 10.07 2.07
C HIS A 100 8.46 9.87 3.06
N ASP A 101 7.85 10.98 3.48
CA ASP A 101 6.64 10.93 4.31
C ASP A 101 5.45 10.49 3.45
N LEU A 102 4.96 9.28 3.68
CA LEU A 102 3.84 8.68 2.94
C LEU A 102 2.47 8.99 3.56
N PHE A 103 2.39 9.58 4.75
CA PHE A 103 1.10 9.87 5.39
C PHE A 103 0.18 10.72 4.52
N PRO A 104 0.62 11.82 3.91
CA PRO A 104 -0.25 12.62 3.03
C PRO A 104 -0.83 11.81 1.86
N PHE A 105 -0.03 10.90 1.28
CA PHE A 105 -0.50 10.03 0.20
C PHE A 105 -1.59 9.08 0.67
N PHE A 106 -1.38 8.37 1.77
CA PHE A 106 -2.38 7.44 2.31
C PHE A 106 -3.66 8.16 2.75
N ILE A 107 -3.55 9.34 3.36
CA ILE A 107 -4.71 10.15 3.77
C ILE A 107 -5.50 10.59 2.54
N SER A 108 -4.86 10.99 1.46
CA SER A 108 -5.52 11.42 0.22
C SER A 108 -6.37 10.32 -0.42
N LEU A 109 -6.07 9.05 -0.11
CA LEU A 109 -6.78 7.87 -0.60
C LEU A 109 -7.87 7.35 0.36
N ASN A 110 -8.26 8.12 1.36
CA ASN A 110 -9.24 7.71 2.38
C ASN A 110 -8.89 6.34 3.00
N THR A 111 -7.73 6.25 3.60
CA THR A 111 -7.27 5.03 4.27
C THR A 111 -7.59 5.00 5.77
N GLY A 112 -8.31 6.01 6.28
CA GLY A 112 -8.70 6.13 7.69
C GLY A 112 -7.54 6.50 8.63
N LEU A 113 -6.40 6.92 8.08
CA LEU A 113 -5.25 7.33 8.86
C LEU A 113 -5.38 8.78 9.30
N GLU A 114 -5.01 9.07 10.53
CA GLU A 114 -4.89 10.42 11.03
C GLU A 114 -3.65 11.11 10.46
N ARG A 115 -3.76 12.42 10.27
CA ARG A 115 -2.62 13.22 9.80
C ARG A 115 -1.53 13.21 10.86
N ARG A 116 -0.36 12.73 10.48
CA ARG A 116 0.83 12.74 11.30
C ARG A 116 1.95 13.43 10.52
N GLU A 117 2.56 14.43 11.11
CA GLU A 117 3.76 15.03 10.55
C GLU A 117 4.97 14.19 10.96
N MET A 118 5.66 13.63 9.97
CA MET A 118 6.90 12.89 10.15
C MET A 118 8.07 13.73 9.62
N GLY A 119 8.51 14.71 10.37
CA GLY A 119 9.66 15.52 9.95
C GLY A 119 10.98 14.77 10.10
N GLU A 120 11.19 14.15 11.25
CA GLU A 120 12.40 13.42 11.61
C GLU A 120 12.02 12.20 12.43
N VAL A 121 12.57 11.05 12.07
CA VAL A 121 12.32 9.75 12.74
C VAL A 121 13.64 9.19 13.23
N ILE A 122 13.66 8.61 14.43
CA ILE A 122 14.81 7.88 14.93
C ILE A 122 14.67 6.41 14.52
N TYR A 123 15.62 5.91 13.74
CA TYR A 123 15.72 4.52 13.36
C TYR A 123 17.13 4.00 13.61
N GLU A 124 17.26 2.90 14.36
CA GLU A 124 18.55 2.33 14.80
C GLU A 124 19.52 3.36 15.41
N GLY A 125 18.97 4.25 16.25
CA GLY A 125 19.74 5.31 16.92
C GLY A 125 20.17 6.48 16.02
N LYS A 126 19.78 6.48 14.75
CA LYS A 126 20.09 7.54 13.79
C LYS A 126 18.85 8.38 13.50
N LYS A 127 19.06 9.70 13.36
CA LYS A 127 18.04 10.61 12.89
C LYS A 127 17.90 10.50 11.37
N VAL A 128 16.69 10.13 10.91
CA VAL A 128 16.34 10.06 9.50
C VAL A 128 15.37 11.19 9.19
N LYS A 129 15.77 12.10 8.32
CA LYS A 129 14.90 13.18 7.83
C LYS A 129 14.09 12.67 6.65
N LEU A 130 12.77 12.84 6.72
CA LEU A 130 11.85 12.47 5.66
C LEU A 130 11.43 13.72 4.89
N SER A 131 11.48 13.66 3.57
CA SER A 131 10.93 14.68 2.69
C SER A 131 9.51 14.32 2.26
N GLY A 132 8.75 15.32 1.78
CA GLY A 132 7.40 15.08 1.25
C GLY A 132 7.42 14.11 0.06
N ALA A 133 6.48 13.17 0.03
CA ALA A 133 6.32 12.25 -1.09
C ALA A 133 5.55 12.93 -2.23
N VAL A 134 6.04 12.76 -3.45
CA VAL A 134 5.32 13.12 -4.68
C VAL A 134 5.00 11.82 -5.42
N ILE A 135 3.80 11.30 -5.20
CA ILE A 135 3.34 10.06 -5.82
C ILE A 135 2.27 10.42 -6.86
N PRO A 136 2.52 10.15 -8.15
CA PRO A 136 1.55 10.43 -9.19
C PRO A 136 0.26 9.64 -8.97
N ILE A 137 -0.87 10.33 -8.93
CA ILE A 137 -2.20 9.71 -8.98
C ILE A 137 -2.52 9.52 -10.45
N ILE A 138 -2.70 8.27 -10.87
CA ILE A 138 -3.16 7.94 -12.21
C ILE A 138 -4.59 7.41 -12.17
N GLU A 139 -5.28 7.50 -13.30
CA GLU A 139 -6.61 6.91 -13.46
C GLU A 139 -6.58 5.43 -13.06
N PRO A 140 -7.41 5.00 -12.11
CA PRO A 140 -7.38 3.63 -11.58
C PRO A 140 -7.54 2.55 -12.65
N GLY A 141 -8.25 2.81 -13.74
CA GLY A 141 -8.46 1.86 -14.82
C GLY A 141 -7.19 1.34 -15.50
N ASN A 142 -6.05 2.03 -15.33
CA ASN A 142 -4.76 1.59 -15.89
C ASN A 142 -3.99 0.64 -14.94
N VAL A 143 -4.42 0.53 -13.68
CA VAL A 143 -3.73 -0.26 -12.65
C VAL A 143 -3.93 -1.76 -12.83
N CYS A 144 -5.09 -2.16 -13.34
CA CYS A 144 -5.47 -3.57 -13.47
C CYS A 144 -4.97 -4.22 -14.76
N LEU A 145 -4.41 -3.45 -15.68
CA LEU A 145 -4.19 -3.90 -17.06
C LEU A 145 -3.06 -4.92 -17.22
N ASN A 146 -2.08 -5.04 -16.32
CA ASN A 146 -1.09 -6.13 -16.38
C ASN A 146 -0.28 -6.29 -15.08
N PRO A 147 -0.88 -6.81 -13.98
CA PRO A 147 -0.13 -7.00 -12.74
C PRO A 147 1.01 -8.03 -12.86
N ILE A 148 0.97 -8.89 -13.87
CA ILE A 148 1.94 -9.98 -14.05
C ILE A 148 3.10 -9.58 -14.97
N GLU A 149 2.89 -8.69 -15.93
CA GLU A 149 3.99 -8.24 -16.81
C GLU A 149 5.03 -7.43 -16.05
N ASN A 150 4.61 -6.69 -15.01
CA ASN A 150 5.52 -5.95 -14.15
C ASN A 150 6.37 -6.85 -13.22
N TYR A 151 5.94 -8.10 -12.97
CA TYR A 151 6.73 -9.06 -12.19
C TYR A 151 7.73 -9.88 -13.02
N LYS A 152 7.67 -9.83 -14.35
CA LYS A 152 8.63 -10.55 -15.22
C LYS A 152 10.04 -9.95 -15.23
N THR A 153 10.25 -8.81 -14.62
CA THR A 153 11.54 -8.11 -14.60
C THR A 153 12.31 -8.26 -13.27
N ILE A 154 11.89 -9.12 -12.35
CA ILE A 154 12.75 -9.45 -11.21
C ILE A 154 13.82 -10.44 -11.70
N LYS A 155 14.91 -9.92 -12.24
CA LYS A 155 16.15 -10.68 -12.36
C LYS A 155 16.80 -10.68 -10.98
N PHE A 156 16.80 -11.84 -10.33
CA PHE A 156 17.71 -12.10 -9.23
C PHE A 156 19.09 -12.31 -9.84
N GLU A 157 19.97 -11.32 -9.73
CA GLU A 157 21.42 -11.50 -9.89
C GLU A 157 22.01 -11.87 -8.54
#